data_6f48d5d25d61fd178c70e3a8ed3be433
#
_entry.id   6f48d5d25d61fd178c70e3a8ed3be433
#
_cell.length_a   1.000
_cell.length_b   1.000
_cell.length_c   1.000
_cell.angle_alpha   90.00
_cell.angle_beta   90.00
_cell.angle_gamma   90.00
#
_symmetry.space_group_name_H-M   'P 1'
#
loop_
_entity.id
_entity.type
_entity.pdbx_description
1 polymer ?
#
loop_
_entity_poly.entity_id
_entity_poly.type
_entity_poly.pdbx_seq_one_letter_code
_entity_poly.pdbx_strand_id
1 'polypeptide(L)'
;MMMMSAALLGPDDVAIAFSHFGFTAAVLDAAEMARRNGARTIAVTNYPESPLARMVDVVLCSTAQNSPLLGENTTARIAQLNLLDALFVAVAQRDRKAADANLSRTMRAIQSKRRL
;
A
#
# COMPACT_ATOMS: atom_id res chain seq x y z
N MET A 1 1.84 -16.23 -5.20
CA MET A 1 0.59 -15.59 -4.71
C MET A 1 0.38 -14.17 -5.21
N MET A 2 1.40 -13.31 -5.17
CA MET A 2 1.29 -11.92 -5.64
C MET A 2 0.78 -11.79 -7.08
N MET A 3 1.31 -12.59 -8.00
CA MET A 3 0.89 -12.58 -9.41
C MET A 3 -0.56 -13.02 -9.60
N MET A 4 -1.00 -13.98 -8.82
CA MET A 4 -2.39 -14.45 -8.87
C MET A 4 -3.36 -13.35 -8.44
N SER A 5 -3.03 -12.63 -7.37
CA SER A 5 -3.85 -11.49 -6.92
C SER A 5 -3.83 -10.36 -7.93
N ALA A 6 -2.66 -10.05 -8.49
CA ALA A 6 -2.51 -8.98 -9.48
C ALA A 6 -3.29 -9.29 -10.76
N ALA A 7 -3.38 -10.55 -11.15
CA ALA A 7 -4.11 -10.98 -12.34
C ALA A 7 -5.62 -10.73 -12.26
N LEU A 8 -6.16 -10.62 -11.04
CA LEU A 8 -7.58 -10.38 -10.80
C LEU A 8 -7.94 -8.89 -10.73
N LEU A 9 -6.96 -8.01 -10.72
CA LEU A 9 -7.19 -6.57 -10.66
C LEU A 9 -7.62 -6.02 -12.03
N GLY A 10 -8.42 -4.99 -11.99
CA GLY A 10 -8.96 -4.33 -13.17
C GLY A 10 -9.01 -2.81 -13.02
N PRO A 11 -9.67 -2.09 -13.96
CA PRO A 11 -9.66 -0.61 -13.99
C PRO A 11 -10.24 0.08 -12.76
N ASP A 12 -11.08 -0.61 -11.99
CA ASP A 12 -11.69 -0.06 -10.78
C ASP A 12 -10.86 -0.35 -9.52
N ASP A 13 -9.72 -1.00 -9.68
CA ASP A 13 -8.90 -1.44 -8.55
C ASP A 13 -7.63 -0.61 -8.43
N VAL A 14 -7.04 -0.65 -7.24
CA VAL A 14 -5.75 -0.01 -6.94
C VAL A 14 -4.79 -1.07 -6.39
N ALA A 15 -3.59 -1.12 -6.96
CA ALA A 15 -2.51 -1.95 -6.46
C ALA A 15 -1.49 -1.09 -5.73
N ILE A 16 -1.18 -1.45 -4.50
CA ILE A 16 -0.13 -0.78 -3.72
C ILE A 16 1.04 -1.75 -3.59
N ALA A 17 2.18 -1.36 -4.13
CA ALA A 17 3.39 -2.17 -4.12
C ALA A 17 4.41 -1.61 -3.13
N PHE A 18 4.87 -2.46 -2.23
CA PHE A 18 5.89 -2.10 -1.24
C PHE A 18 7.22 -2.74 -1.60
N SER A 19 8.23 -1.94 -1.80
CA SER A 19 9.61 -2.41 -1.98
C SER A 19 10.58 -1.33 -1.52
N HIS A 20 11.37 -1.62 -0.48
CA HIS A 20 12.31 -0.65 0.07
C HIS A 20 13.28 -0.13 -1.00
N PHE A 21 13.94 -1.01 -1.73
CA PHE A 21 14.88 -0.65 -2.78
C PHE A 21 14.23 -0.43 -4.16
N GLY A 22 12.98 -0.89 -4.33
CA GLY A 22 12.23 -0.70 -5.56
C GLY A 22 12.66 -1.58 -6.73
N PHE A 23 13.36 -2.69 -6.49
CA PHE A 23 13.75 -3.62 -7.56
C PHE A 23 13.55 -5.11 -7.21
N THR A 24 12.67 -5.41 -6.27
CA THR A 24 12.28 -6.80 -5.98
C THR A 24 11.52 -7.38 -7.16
N ALA A 25 12.07 -8.39 -7.82
CA ALA A 25 11.54 -8.92 -9.08
C ALA A 25 10.06 -9.32 -8.99
N ALA A 26 9.66 -10.03 -7.93
CA ALA A 26 8.29 -10.47 -7.75
C ALA A 26 7.32 -9.28 -7.61
N VAL A 27 7.73 -8.21 -6.96
CA VAL A 27 6.92 -6.99 -6.81
C VAL A 27 6.80 -6.25 -8.13
N LEU A 28 7.89 -6.14 -8.89
CA LEU A 28 7.88 -5.52 -10.20
C LEU A 28 6.94 -6.25 -11.17
N ASP A 29 7.01 -7.58 -11.20
CA ASP A 29 6.17 -8.39 -12.05
C ASP A 29 4.69 -8.25 -11.71
N ALA A 30 4.35 -8.27 -10.43
CA ALA A 30 2.98 -8.10 -9.97
C ALA A 30 2.43 -6.69 -10.27
N ALA A 31 3.24 -5.66 -10.08
CA ALA A 31 2.86 -4.28 -10.40
C ALA A 31 2.62 -4.10 -11.91
N GLU A 32 3.47 -4.68 -12.73
CA GLU A 32 3.30 -4.65 -14.19
C GLU A 32 2.03 -5.37 -14.63
N MET A 33 1.73 -6.52 -14.04
CA MET A 33 0.50 -7.25 -14.31
C MET A 33 -0.73 -6.42 -13.97
N ALA A 34 -0.75 -5.82 -12.78
CA ALA A 34 -1.85 -4.95 -12.35
C ALA A 34 -2.04 -3.77 -13.30
N ARG A 35 -0.95 -3.15 -13.71
CA ARG A 35 -0.95 -2.02 -14.64
C ARG A 35 -1.52 -2.42 -16.02
N ARG A 36 -1.10 -3.55 -16.54
CA ARG A 36 -1.61 -4.07 -17.83
C ARG A 36 -3.11 -4.34 -17.81
N ASN A 37 -3.63 -4.72 -16.64
CA ASN A 37 -5.06 -4.95 -16.45
C ASN A 37 -5.84 -3.66 -16.23
N GLY A 38 -5.19 -2.50 -16.26
CA GLY A 38 -5.83 -1.21 -16.12
C GLY A 38 -5.97 -0.69 -14.70
N ALA A 39 -5.47 -1.41 -13.69
CA ALA A 39 -5.50 -0.96 -12.30
C ALA A 39 -4.58 0.24 -12.09
N ARG A 40 -4.97 1.14 -11.20
CA ARG A 40 -4.09 2.21 -10.72
C ARG A 40 -3.01 1.60 -9.85
N THR A 41 -1.80 2.12 -9.97
CA THR A 41 -0.66 1.58 -9.24
C THR A 41 0.01 2.64 -8.37
N ILE A 42 0.31 2.26 -7.13
CA ILE A 42 1.02 3.10 -6.16
C ILE A 42 2.22 2.30 -5.68
N ALA A 43 3.38 2.93 -5.65
CA ALA A 43 4.58 2.35 -5.05
C ALA A 43 4.91 3.04 -3.75
N VAL A 44 5.27 2.26 -2.75
CA VAL A 44 5.86 2.74 -1.51
C VAL A 44 7.30 2.24 -1.47
N THR A 45 8.24 3.13 -1.62
CA THR A 45 9.67 2.82 -1.72
C THR A 45 10.50 3.91 -1.06
N ASN A 46 11.73 3.58 -0.71
CA ASN A 46 12.69 4.56 -0.20
C ASN A 46 13.46 5.27 -1.34
N TYR A 47 13.38 4.75 -2.56
CA TYR A 47 14.17 5.27 -3.70
C TYR A 47 13.24 5.71 -4.84
N PRO A 48 13.07 7.04 -5.04
CA PRO A 48 12.15 7.57 -6.06
C PRO A 48 12.63 7.32 -7.50
N GLU A 49 13.89 6.94 -7.67
CA GLU A 49 14.50 6.64 -8.98
C GLU A 49 14.53 5.14 -9.29
N SER A 50 13.96 4.32 -8.43
CA SER A 50 13.98 2.86 -8.58
C SER A 50 13.14 2.39 -9.77
N PRO A 51 13.39 1.18 -10.28
CA PRO A 51 12.57 0.60 -11.35
C PRO A 51 11.07 0.57 -11.01
N LEU A 52 10.72 0.23 -9.77
CA LEU A 52 9.33 0.23 -9.33
C LEU A 52 8.71 1.63 -9.40
N ALA A 53 9.44 2.64 -8.94
CA ALA A 53 8.95 4.02 -8.96
C ALA A 53 8.68 4.53 -10.38
N ARG A 54 9.47 4.07 -11.35
CA ARG A 54 9.33 4.51 -12.74
C ARG A 54 8.14 3.89 -13.47
N MET A 55 7.63 2.77 -12.98
CA MET A 55 6.58 2.03 -13.69
C MET A 55 5.18 2.23 -13.10
N VAL A 56 5.03 2.91 -11.99
CA VAL A 56 3.74 3.12 -11.31
C VAL A 56 3.18 4.52 -11.56
N ASP A 57 1.88 4.68 -11.31
CA ASP A 57 1.21 5.96 -11.48
C ASP A 57 1.56 6.96 -10.37
N VAL A 58 1.68 6.48 -9.13
CA VAL A 58 1.96 7.33 -7.97
C VAL A 58 3.08 6.71 -7.14
N VAL A 59 4.04 7.54 -6.72
CA VAL A 59 5.15 7.12 -5.88
C VAL A 59 5.03 7.80 -4.53
N LEU A 60 5.03 7.00 -3.47
CA LEU A 60 5.12 7.48 -2.10
C LEU A 60 6.49 7.09 -1.56
N CYS A 61 7.31 8.08 -1.27
CA CYS A 61 8.67 7.88 -0.78
C CYS A 61 8.71 7.90 0.74
N SER A 62 9.23 6.83 1.33
CA SER A 62 9.56 6.78 2.74
C SER A 62 11.06 7.05 2.91
N THR A 63 11.42 8.26 3.34
CA THR A 63 12.80 8.61 3.61
C THR A 63 13.13 8.26 5.06
N ALA A 64 13.71 7.09 5.28
CA ALA A 64 14.22 6.70 6.59
C ALA A 64 15.74 6.73 6.55
N GLN A 65 16.35 7.42 7.52
CA GLN A 65 17.81 7.36 7.68
C GLN A 65 18.20 6.03 8.31
N ASN A 66 19.24 5.43 7.80
CA ASN A 66 19.75 4.17 8.32
C ASN A 66 20.45 4.39 9.67
N SER A 67 20.08 3.59 10.66
CA SER A 67 20.83 3.47 11.89
C SER A 67 21.72 2.25 11.82
N PRO A 68 23.04 2.38 12.02
CA PRO A 68 23.96 1.24 12.02
C PRO A 68 23.62 0.18 13.07
N LEU A 69 22.92 0.58 14.14
CA LEU A 69 22.56 -0.32 15.25
C LEU A 69 21.26 -1.06 15.03
N LEU A 70 20.30 -0.46 14.29
CA LEU A 70 18.97 -1.01 14.13
C LEU A 70 18.75 -1.72 12.80
N GLY A 71 19.69 -1.58 11.88
CA GLY A 71 19.55 -2.10 10.53
C GLY A 71 18.57 -1.29 9.68
N GLU A 72 18.81 -1.31 8.41
CA GLU A 72 18.05 -0.52 7.42
C GLU A 72 16.57 -0.90 7.38
N ASN A 73 16.27 -2.19 7.52
CA ASN A 73 14.93 -2.72 7.33
C ASN A 73 13.94 -2.29 8.42
N THR A 74 14.37 -2.17 9.66
CA THR A 74 13.49 -1.84 10.79
C THR A 74 12.98 -0.41 10.69
N THR A 75 13.88 0.54 10.46
CA THR A 75 13.53 1.96 10.32
C THR A 75 12.65 2.19 9.08
N ALA A 76 12.96 1.52 7.98
CA ALA A 76 12.19 1.60 6.76
C ALA A 76 10.76 1.11 6.95
N ARG A 77 10.56 0.01 7.67
CA ARG A 77 9.22 -0.55 7.94
C ARG A 77 8.36 0.40 8.77
N ILE A 78 8.93 1.04 9.78
CA ILE A 78 8.21 2.03 10.60
C ILE A 78 7.79 3.23 9.74
N ALA A 79 8.68 3.73 8.89
CA ALA A 79 8.37 4.83 7.99
C ALA A 79 7.29 4.46 6.98
N GLN A 80 7.33 3.25 6.44
CA GLN A 80 6.31 2.74 5.52
C GLN A 80 4.95 2.59 6.19
N LEU A 81 4.89 2.09 7.42
CA LEU A 81 3.66 1.98 8.19
C LEU A 81 3.05 3.35 8.48
N ASN A 82 3.86 4.34 8.85
CA ASN A 82 3.41 5.71 9.04
C ASN A 82 2.80 6.29 7.76
N LEU A 83 3.45 6.05 6.64
CA LEU A 83 2.98 6.52 5.34
C LEU A 83 1.65 5.86 4.96
N LEU A 84 1.52 4.56 5.23
CA LEU A 84 0.28 3.82 4.99
C LEU A 84 -0.86 4.33 5.86
N ASP A 85 -0.60 4.62 7.14
CA ASP A 85 -1.58 5.21 8.04
C ASP A 85 -2.05 6.59 7.55
N ALA A 86 -1.13 7.43 7.10
CA ALA A 86 -1.46 8.73 6.52
C ALA A 86 -2.32 8.59 5.26
N LEU A 87 -2.01 7.63 4.40
CA LEU A 87 -2.80 7.33 3.21
C LEU A 87 -4.21 6.87 3.58
N PHE A 88 -4.33 5.99 4.57
CA PHE A 88 -5.61 5.50 5.06
C PHE A 88 -6.49 6.66 5.56
N VAL A 89 -5.94 7.54 6.38
CA VAL A 89 -6.65 8.71 6.90
C VAL A 89 -7.07 9.65 5.76
N ALA A 90 -6.18 9.89 4.79
CA ALA A 90 -6.49 10.75 3.66
C ALA A 90 -7.64 10.20 2.81
N VAL A 91 -7.67 8.89 2.57
CA VAL A 91 -8.77 8.23 1.85
C VAL A 91 -10.08 8.33 2.63
N ALA A 92 -10.03 8.08 3.94
CA ALA A 92 -11.22 8.18 4.79
C ALA A 92 -11.79 9.61 4.83
N GLN A 93 -10.93 10.63 4.88
CA GLN A 93 -11.35 12.03 4.89
C GLN A 93 -11.98 12.48 3.56
N ARG A 94 -11.63 11.86 2.47
CA ARG A 94 -12.14 12.23 1.16
C ARG A 94 -13.63 11.92 1.01
N ASP A 95 -14.13 10.91 1.72
CA ASP A 95 -15.56 10.60 1.81
C ASP A 95 -15.89 10.18 3.25
N ARG A 96 -16.04 11.18 4.12
CA ARG A 96 -16.31 10.96 5.55
C ARG A 96 -17.60 10.21 5.81
N LYS A 97 -18.63 10.45 5.01
CA LYS A 97 -19.93 9.77 5.19
C LYS A 97 -19.79 8.26 4.94
N ALA A 98 -19.14 7.88 3.85
CA ALA A 98 -18.92 6.46 3.53
C ALA A 98 -17.99 5.82 4.58
N ALA A 99 -16.94 6.51 4.99
CA ALA A 99 -16.00 6.02 6.00
C ALA A 99 -16.68 5.81 7.34
N ASP A 100 -17.47 6.77 7.81
CA ASP A 100 -18.21 6.69 9.07
C ASP A 100 -19.28 5.58 9.03
N ALA A 101 -19.99 5.45 7.93
CA ALA A 101 -20.99 4.40 7.74
C ALA A 101 -20.35 3.02 7.76
N ASN A 102 -19.22 2.84 7.06
CA ASN A 102 -18.48 1.57 7.01
C ASN A 102 -17.89 1.22 8.38
N LEU A 103 -17.34 2.20 9.08
CA LEU A 103 -16.81 2.01 10.43
C LEU A 103 -17.92 1.57 11.40
N SER A 104 -19.08 2.21 11.35
CA SER A 104 -20.24 1.85 12.17
C SER A 104 -20.72 0.42 11.90
N ARG A 105 -20.74 0.00 10.64
CA ARG A 105 -21.08 -1.36 10.24
C ARG A 105 -20.07 -2.38 10.79
N THR A 106 -18.80 -2.06 10.73
CA THR A 106 -17.72 -2.90 11.27
C THR A 106 -17.85 -3.04 12.78
N MET A 107 -18.08 -1.95 13.49
CA MET A 107 -18.26 -1.94 14.94
C MET A 107 -19.47 -2.77 15.36
N ARG A 108 -20.58 -2.66 14.66
CA ARG A 108 -21.79 -3.49 14.93
C ARG A 108 -21.51 -4.96 14.74
N ALA A 109 -20.75 -5.34 13.71
CA ALA A 109 -20.39 -6.73 13.47
C ALA A 109 -19.52 -7.30 14.59
N ILE A 110 -18.59 -6.51 15.13
CA ILE A 110 -17.75 -6.90 16.26
C ILE A 110 -18.57 -7.05 17.53
N GLN A 111 -19.48 -6.11 17.79
CA GLN A 111 -20.36 -6.13 18.97
C GLN A 111 -21.28 -7.35 18.98
N SER A 112 -21.80 -7.75 17.83
CA SER A 112 -22.65 -8.93 17.72
C SER A 112 -21.92 -10.21 18.11
N LYS A 113 -20.61 -10.29 17.88
CA LYS A 113 -19.78 -11.43 18.27
C LYS A 113 -19.41 -11.43 19.75
N ARG A 114 -19.38 -10.26 20.39
CA ARG A 114 -19.06 -10.16 21.83
C ARG A 114 -20.21 -10.53 22.76
N ARG A 115 -21.41 -10.69 22.24
CA ARG A 115 -22.60 -11.05 23.01
C ARG A 115 -22.75 -12.56 23.23
N LEU A 116 -21.79 -13.34 22.76
CA LEU A 116 -21.67 -14.74 23.05
C LEU A 116 -20.83 -14.91 24.33
#